data_280fd3319a93ee4814b76e0740f419cc
#
_entry.id   280fd3319a93ee4814b76e0740f419cc
#
_cell.length_a   1.000
_cell.length_b   1.000
_cell.length_c   1.000
_cell.angle_alpha   90.00
_cell.angle_beta   90.00
_cell.angle_gamma   90.00
#
_symmetry.space_group_name_H-M   'P 1'
#
loop_
_entity.id
_entity.type
_entity.pdbx_description
1 polymer ?
#
loop_
_entity_poly.entity_id
_entity_poly.type
_entity_poly.pdbx_seq_one_letter_code
_entity_poly.pdbx_strand_id
1 'polypeptide(L)'
;ERRDKVNYYLDLAEMVSQRSTCLRKHYGAVIVNNDEVISTGYVGAPRGRKNCSDIGRCIREELHVPRGERYELCRSVHAEANALISASRERMIGASLYLTGVDARTRRWRSPHPGGRAGSAAPWHPVWLLPAACR
;
A
#
# COMPACT_ATOMS: atom_id res chain seq x y z
N GLU A 1 -25.73 12.94 -0.38
CA GLU A 1 -25.13 12.94 -1.71
C GLU A 1 -24.22 11.72 -1.90
N ARG A 2 -24.30 11.12 -3.07
CA ARG A 2 -23.54 9.89 -3.36
C ARG A 2 -22.04 10.20 -3.53
N ARG A 3 -21.17 9.46 -2.82
CA ARG A 3 -19.73 9.57 -2.96
C ARG A 3 -19.29 9.21 -4.38
N ASP A 4 -18.41 9.98 -5.00
CA ASP A 4 -17.83 9.62 -6.29
C ASP A 4 -16.91 8.39 -6.17
N LYS A 5 -16.76 7.65 -7.26
CA LYS A 5 -16.05 6.36 -7.24
C LYS A 5 -14.59 6.47 -6.84
N VAL A 6 -13.88 7.48 -7.32
CA VAL A 6 -12.45 7.66 -7.00
C VAL A 6 -12.26 7.85 -5.50
N ASN A 7 -13.01 8.76 -4.89
CA ASN A 7 -12.92 9.00 -3.46
C ASN A 7 -13.45 7.82 -2.65
N TYR A 8 -14.48 7.13 -3.15
CA TYR A 8 -14.98 5.90 -2.53
C TYR A 8 -13.90 4.83 -2.41
N TYR A 9 -13.18 4.53 -3.50
CA TYR A 9 -12.10 3.54 -3.47
C TYR A 9 -10.89 4.00 -2.68
N LEU A 10 -10.60 5.29 -2.65
CA LEU A 10 -9.57 5.85 -1.78
C LEU A 10 -9.93 5.75 -0.30
N ASP A 11 -11.18 5.98 0.05
CA ASP A 11 -11.68 5.79 1.42
C ASP A 11 -11.54 4.31 1.84
N LEU A 12 -11.83 3.37 0.95
CA LEU A 12 -11.61 1.95 1.20
C LEU A 12 -10.11 1.65 1.43
N ALA A 13 -9.24 2.21 0.59
CA ALA A 13 -7.79 2.04 0.75
C ALA A 13 -7.30 2.63 2.08
N GLU A 14 -7.83 3.75 2.50
CA GLU A 14 -7.52 4.34 3.80
C GLU A 14 -7.94 3.42 4.94
N MET A 15 -9.14 2.85 4.87
CA MET A 15 -9.60 1.89 5.87
C MET A 15 -8.69 0.65 5.91
N VAL A 16 -8.30 0.13 4.75
CA VAL A 16 -7.35 -0.99 4.64
C VAL A 16 -6.01 -0.63 5.28
N SER A 17 -5.53 0.60 5.11
CA SER A 17 -4.27 1.07 5.68
C SER A 17 -4.22 0.99 7.20
N GLN A 18 -5.37 1.06 7.87
CA GLN A 18 -5.45 0.99 9.33
C GLN A 18 -5.07 -0.38 9.90
N ARG A 19 -5.03 -1.41 9.08
CA ARG A 19 -4.53 -2.74 9.46
C ARG A 19 -3.02 -2.87 9.32
N SER A 20 -2.32 -1.86 8.84
CA SER A 20 -0.87 -1.89 8.65
C SER A 20 -0.13 -2.17 9.95
N THR A 21 0.92 -2.96 9.85
CA THR A 21 1.72 -3.43 11.00
C THR A 21 3.12 -2.83 11.06
N CYS A 22 3.48 -1.99 10.09
CA CYS A 22 4.74 -1.26 10.11
C CYS A 22 4.70 -0.16 11.19
N LEU A 23 5.79 0.02 11.91
CA LEU A 23 5.91 1.03 12.96
C LEU A 23 6.11 2.45 12.41
N ARG A 24 6.42 2.58 11.11
CA ARG A 24 6.77 3.85 10.48
C ARG A 24 5.72 4.35 9.50
N LYS A 25 5.16 3.48 8.70
CA LYS A 25 4.26 3.84 7.59
C LYS A 25 3.06 2.90 7.52
N HIS A 26 1.89 3.47 7.35
CA HIS A 26 0.66 2.75 7.15
C HIS A 26 0.11 3.07 5.77
N TYR A 27 0.20 2.13 4.85
CA TYR A 27 -0.36 2.23 3.50
C TYR A 27 -1.41 1.16 3.28
N GLY A 28 -2.42 1.51 2.51
CA GLY A 28 -3.44 0.59 2.04
C GLY A 28 -3.61 0.70 0.54
N ALA A 29 -3.81 -0.43 -0.10
CA ALA A 29 -4.04 -0.54 -1.54
C ALA A 29 -5.31 -1.33 -1.83
N VAL A 30 -6.05 -0.89 -2.84
CA VAL A 30 -7.25 -1.56 -3.33
C VAL A 30 -7.13 -1.70 -4.84
N ILE A 31 -7.29 -2.92 -5.34
CA ILE A 31 -7.31 -3.22 -6.77
C ILE A 31 -8.77 -3.37 -7.20
N VAL A 32 -9.15 -2.61 -8.21
CA VAL A 32 -10.53 -2.56 -8.72
C VAL A 32 -10.55 -2.86 -10.22
N ASN A 33 -11.42 -3.75 -10.64
CA ASN A 33 -11.65 -4.05 -12.04
C ASN A 33 -13.15 -4.18 -12.31
N ASN A 34 -13.64 -3.53 -13.37
CA ASN A 34 -15.06 -3.49 -13.70
C ASN A 34 -15.95 -3.07 -12.51
N ASP A 35 -15.53 -2.04 -11.78
CA ASP A 35 -16.23 -1.52 -10.61
C ASP A 35 -16.38 -2.55 -9.47
N GLU A 36 -15.50 -3.54 -9.43
CA GLU A 36 -15.47 -4.59 -8.40
C GLU A 36 -14.11 -4.60 -7.71
N VAL A 37 -14.09 -4.64 -6.38
CA VAL A 37 -12.88 -4.81 -5.60
C VAL A 37 -12.36 -6.23 -5.78
N ILE A 38 -11.18 -6.36 -6.39
CA ILE A 38 -10.55 -7.65 -6.66
C ILE A 38 -9.68 -8.08 -5.48
N SER A 39 -8.95 -7.15 -4.91
CA SER A 39 -7.99 -7.43 -3.83
C SER A 39 -7.70 -6.18 -3.03
N THR A 40 -7.27 -6.40 -1.80
CA THR A 40 -6.77 -5.36 -0.92
C THR A 40 -5.41 -5.76 -0.35
N GLY A 41 -4.63 -4.78 0.04
CA GLY A 41 -3.34 -5.03 0.69
C GLY A 41 -2.97 -3.87 1.60
N TYR A 42 -2.31 -4.16 2.69
CA TYR A 42 -1.73 -3.17 3.60
C TYR A 42 -0.27 -3.52 3.89
N VAL A 43 0.48 -2.56 4.42
CA VAL A 43 1.88 -2.79 4.78
C VAL A 43 1.94 -3.79 5.94
N GLY A 44 2.58 -4.92 5.71
CA GLY A 44 2.70 -5.97 6.71
C GLY A 44 3.58 -7.10 6.25
N ALA A 45 3.98 -7.95 7.18
CA ALA A 45 4.76 -9.14 6.89
C ALA A 45 3.93 -10.15 6.08
N PRO A 46 4.57 -11.05 5.34
CA PRO A 46 3.88 -12.15 4.70
C PRO A 46 3.06 -12.96 5.72
N ARG A 47 1.96 -13.56 5.26
CA ARG A 47 1.11 -14.38 6.12
C ARG A 47 1.90 -15.44 6.87
N GLY A 48 1.63 -15.60 8.16
CA GLY A 48 2.33 -16.56 9.01
C GLY A 48 3.67 -16.09 9.56
N ARG A 49 4.12 -14.90 9.20
CA ARG A 49 5.35 -14.29 9.73
C ARG A 49 5.03 -13.21 10.75
N LYS A 50 5.95 -13.02 11.71
CA LYS A 50 5.82 -11.95 12.71
C LYS A 50 5.90 -10.59 12.06
N ASN A 51 5.00 -9.70 12.43
CA ASN A 51 4.99 -8.31 12.00
C ASN A 51 5.98 -7.46 12.80
N CYS A 52 6.35 -6.29 12.27
CA CYS A 52 7.15 -5.32 13.01
C CYS A 52 6.46 -4.89 14.31
N SER A 53 5.13 -4.76 14.29
CA SER A 53 4.34 -4.43 15.49
C SER A 53 4.42 -5.51 16.58
N ASP A 54 4.55 -6.77 16.20
CA ASP A 54 4.70 -7.88 17.15
C ASP A 54 6.09 -7.88 17.82
N ILE A 55 7.10 -7.46 17.07
CA ILE A 55 8.48 -7.37 17.55
C ILE A 55 8.70 -6.09 18.35
N GLY A 56 7.99 -5.01 17.99
CA GLY A 56 8.06 -3.71 18.65
C GLY A 56 9.24 -2.83 18.24
N ARG A 57 10.01 -3.22 17.21
CA ARG A 57 11.18 -2.48 16.74
C ARG A 57 11.36 -2.60 15.23
N CYS A 58 11.95 -1.58 14.63
CA CYS A 58 12.25 -1.53 13.20
C CYS A 58 13.75 -1.77 12.98
N ILE A 59 14.10 -2.82 12.24
CA ILE A 59 15.50 -3.16 11.96
C ILE A 59 16.23 -2.05 11.21
N ARG A 60 15.56 -1.36 10.30
CA ARG A 60 16.15 -0.25 9.56
C ARG A 60 16.47 0.94 10.45
N GLU A 61 15.66 1.21 11.48
CA GLU A 61 15.94 2.24 12.47
C GLU A 61 17.09 1.83 13.37
N GLU A 62 17.14 0.57 13.81
CA GLU A 62 18.25 0.05 14.64
C GLU A 62 19.58 0.13 13.93
N LEU A 63 19.61 -0.13 12.63
CA LEU A 63 20.81 -0.08 11.80
C LEU A 63 21.11 1.32 11.25
N HIS A 64 20.33 2.34 11.63
CA HIS A 64 20.46 3.72 11.15
C HIS A 64 20.46 3.83 9.62
N VAL A 65 19.66 3.04 8.93
CA VAL A 65 19.55 3.04 7.47
C VAL A 65 18.88 4.33 7.00
N PRO A 66 19.48 5.07 6.04
CA PRO A 66 18.87 6.27 5.48
C PRO A 66 17.51 5.98 4.84
N ARG A 67 16.65 7.01 4.82
CA ARG A 67 15.34 6.91 4.18
C ARG A 67 15.47 6.56 2.70
N GLY A 68 14.66 5.61 2.26
CA GLY A 68 14.63 5.18 0.86
C GLY A 68 15.64 4.11 0.49
N GLU A 69 16.45 3.64 1.44
CA GLU A 69 17.49 2.65 1.19
C GLU A 69 17.23 1.33 1.94
N ARG A 70 17.84 0.26 1.44
CA ARG A 70 17.91 -1.05 2.09
C ARG A 70 16.52 -1.62 2.47
N TYR A 71 15.54 -1.52 1.57
CA TYR A 71 14.20 -2.08 1.81
C TYR A 71 14.19 -3.61 1.93
N GLU A 72 15.22 -4.28 1.44
CA GLU A 72 15.39 -5.73 1.59
C GLU A 72 15.52 -6.17 3.06
N LEU A 73 15.87 -5.25 3.94
CA LEU A 73 15.94 -5.51 5.38
C LEU A 73 14.56 -5.42 6.04
N CYS A 74 13.57 -4.84 5.37
CA CYS A 74 12.22 -4.73 5.91
C CYS A 74 11.55 -6.10 5.97
N ARG A 75 10.98 -6.40 7.12
CA ARG A 75 10.08 -7.54 7.30
C ARG A 75 8.73 -7.31 6.63
N SER A 76 8.29 -6.06 6.59
CA SER A 76 7.01 -5.68 5.99
C SER A 76 7.10 -5.61 4.46
N VAL A 77 6.08 -6.14 3.81
CA VAL A 77 5.88 -6.04 2.37
C VAL A 77 5.02 -4.80 2.09
N HIS A 78 5.26 -4.11 0.99
CA HIS A 78 4.48 -2.95 0.57
C HIS A 78 3.00 -3.29 0.34
N ALA A 79 2.12 -2.33 0.57
CA ALA A 79 0.68 -2.51 0.46
C ALA A 79 0.26 -2.97 -0.95
N GLU A 80 0.79 -2.33 -1.97
CA GLU A 80 0.52 -2.68 -3.37
C GLU A 80 1.02 -4.10 -3.71
N ALA A 81 2.18 -4.49 -3.22
CA ALA A 81 2.70 -5.84 -3.42
C ALA A 81 1.82 -6.88 -2.72
N ASN A 82 1.36 -6.63 -1.51
CA ASN A 82 0.44 -7.52 -0.81
C ASN A 82 -0.90 -7.66 -1.55
N ALA A 83 -1.41 -6.57 -2.11
CA ALA A 83 -2.63 -6.60 -2.91
C ALA A 83 -2.45 -7.45 -4.19
N LEU A 84 -1.31 -7.29 -4.87
CA LEU A 84 -0.98 -8.05 -6.08
C LEU A 84 -0.83 -9.54 -5.81
N ILE A 85 -0.15 -9.90 -4.73
CA ILE A 85 0.05 -11.29 -4.33
C ILE A 85 -1.27 -12.00 -4.05
N SER A 86 -2.25 -11.30 -3.50
CA SER A 86 -3.54 -11.86 -3.10
C SER A 86 -4.55 -12.00 -4.23
N ALA A 87 -4.24 -11.51 -5.43
CA ALA A 87 -5.15 -11.53 -6.57
C ALA A 87 -4.64 -12.42 -7.70
N SER A 88 -5.56 -12.94 -8.52
CA SER A 88 -5.17 -13.64 -9.74
C SER A 88 -4.75 -12.65 -10.82
N ARG A 89 -3.76 -13.01 -11.62
CA ARG A 89 -3.28 -12.19 -12.72
C ARG A 89 -4.39 -11.82 -13.70
N GLU A 90 -5.24 -12.77 -14.06
CA GLU A 90 -6.32 -12.60 -15.04
C GLU A 90 -7.32 -11.53 -14.60
N ARG A 91 -7.67 -11.50 -13.32
CA ARG A 91 -8.60 -10.51 -12.78
C ARG A 91 -8.00 -9.13 -12.65
N MET A 92 -6.67 -9.02 -12.63
CA MET A 92 -5.96 -7.75 -12.51
C MET A 92 -5.68 -7.07 -13.84
N ILE A 93 -5.75 -7.78 -14.96
CA ILE A 93 -5.50 -7.18 -16.29
C ILE A 93 -6.51 -6.07 -16.55
N GLY A 94 -6.01 -4.85 -16.81
CA GLY A 94 -6.84 -3.67 -17.00
C GLY A 94 -7.43 -3.06 -15.73
N ALA A 95 -7.07 -3.58 -14.56
CA ALA A 95 -7.56 -3.06 -13.29
C ALA A 95 -6.92 -1.71 -12.90
N SER A 96 -7.57 -1.00 -11.99
CA SER A 96 -7.04 0.21 -11.36
C SER A 96 -6.57 -0.11 -9.95
N LEU A 97 -5.49 0.53 -9.52
CA LEU A 97 -4.99 0.42 -8.14
C LEU A 97 -5.11 1.77 -7.45
N TYR A 98 -5.76 1.76 -6.30
CA TYR A 98 -5.90 2.93 -5.43
C TYR A 98 -5.01 2.75 -4.20
N LEU A 99 -4.14 3.72 -3.97
CA LEU A 99 -3.14 3.65 -2.89
C LEU A 99 -3.21 4.92 -2.05
N THR A 100 -3.28 4.76 -0.74
CA THR A 100 -3.20 5.86 0.22
C THR A 100 -2.39 5.45 1.44
N GLY A 101 -1.90 6.44 2.19
CA GLY A 101 -1.14 6.15 3.38
C GLY A 101 -0.81 7.35 4.25
N VAL A 102 -0.42 7.05 5.47
CA VAL A 102 -0.01 8.04 6.46
C VAL A 102 1.29 7.60 7.14
N ASP A 103 2.03 8.56 7.66
CA ASP A 103 3.10 8.28 8.59
C ASP A 103 2.50 7.79 9.92
N ALA A 104 2.98 6.65 10.41
CA ALA A 104 2.41 6.01 11.58
C ALA A 104 2.55 6.85 12.87
N ARG A 105 3.58 7.68 12.96
CA ARG A 105 3.87 8.51 14.13
C ARG A 105 3.15 9.84 14.10
N THR A 106 3.20 10.54 12.95
CA THR A 106 2.61 11.88 12.82
C THR A 106 1.17 11.85 12.36
N ARG A 107 0.70 10.73 11.85
CA ARG A 107 -0.63 10.55 11.24
C ARG A 107 -0.88 11.48 10.05
N ARG A 108 0.19 12.07 9.50
CA ARG A 108 0.11 12.89 8.29
C ARG A 108 0.11 12.02 7.06
N TRP A 109 -0.75 12.39 6.11
CA TRP A 109 -0.76 11.76 4.80
C TRP A 109 0.62 11.90 4.14
N ARG A 110 1.08 10.84 3.53
CA ARG A 110 2.32 10.82 2.77
C ARG A 110 2.08 10.31 1.37
N SER A 111 2.52 11.08 0.40
CA SER A 111 2.56 10.57 -0.96
C SER A 111 3.48 9.35 -1.02
N PRO A 112 3.06 8.27 -1.68
CA PRO A 112 3.94 7.15 -1.98
C PRO A 112 5.07 7.55 -2.93
N HIS A 113 4.94 8.70 -3.59
CA HIS A 113 5.94 9.20 -4.54
C HIS A 113 6.62 10.47 -4.07
N PRO A 114 7.94 10.61 -4.34
CA PRO A 114 8.62 11.88 -4.19
C PRO A 114 7.93 12.96 -5.04
N GLY A 115 7.51 14.06 -4.42
CA GLY A 115 6.87 15.17 -5.11
C GLY A 115 5.34 15.13 -5.21
N GLY A 116 4.68 14.09 -4.71
CA GLY A 116 3.21 14.05 -4.65
C GLY A 116 2.65 15.05 -3.67
N ARG A 117 1.61 15.79 -4.07
CA ARG A 117 0.94 16.80 -3.23
C ARG A 117 0.01 16.14 -2.21
N ALA A 118 -0.11 16.73 -1.04
CA ALA A 118 -1.11 16.33 -0.06
C ALA A 118 -2.51 16.47 -0.65
N GLY A 119 -3.30 15.38 -0.59
CA GLY A 119 -4.67 15.37 -1.09
C GLY A 119 -4.84 15.02 -2.57
N SER A 120 -3.78 14.84 -3.32
CA SER A 120 -3.87 14.30 -4.68
C SER A 120 -3.61 12.80 -4.65
N ALA A 121 -4.62 12.03 -4.32
CA ALA A 121 -4.63 10.64 -4.65
C ALA A 121 -4.92 10.54 -6.15
N ALA A 122 -3.88 10.52 -6.97
CA ALA A 122 -4.05 10.19 -8.37
C ALA A 122 -4.37 8.70 -8.48
N PRO A 123 -5.46 8.33 -9.16
CA PRO A 123 -5.64 6.94 -9.52
C PRO A 123 -4.42 6.56 -10.36
N TRP A 124 -3.70 5.56 -9.93
CA TRP A 124 -2.63 5.00 -10.73
C TRP A 124 -3.24 4.34 -11.95
N HIS A 125 -2.82 4.79 -13.11
CA HIS A 125 -3.12 4.03 -14.31
C HIS A 125 -2.44 2.67 -14.18
N PRO A 126 -3.19 1.59 -14.18
CA PRO A 126 -2.69 0.23 -13.92
C PRO A 126 -1.66 -0.24 -14.95
N VAL A 127 -1.54 0.49 -16.05
CA VAL A 127 -0.63 0.18 -17.17
C VAL A 127 0.84 0.10 -16.74
N TRP A 128 1.22 0.75 -15.63
CA TRP A 128 2.62 0.78 -15.20
C TRP A 128 2.98 -0.26 -14.14
N LEU A 129 2.05 -0.64 -13.29
CA LEU A 129 2.32 -1.58 -12.20
C LEU A 129 2.10 -3.03 -12.61
N LEU A 130 1.07 -3.31 -13.38
CA LEU A 130 0.74 -4.69 -13.76
C LEU A 130 1.73 -5.30 -14.76
N PRO A 131 2.18 -4.60 -15.80
CA PRO A 131 3.22 -5.17 -16.68
C PRO A 131 4.56 -5.39 -15.98
N ALA A 132 4.92 -4.55 -15.03
CA ALA A 132 6.17 -4.72 -14.26
C ALA A 132 6.09 -5.87 -13.26
N ALA A 133 4.94 -6.05 -12.62
CA ALA A 133 4.68 -7.13 -11.66
C ALA A 133 4.45 -8.49 -12.34
N CYS A 134 4.09 -8.47 -13.63
CA CYS A 134 3.84 -9.67 -14.44
C CYS A 134 5.07 -10.13 -15.25
N ARG A 135 6.16 -9.39 -15.19
CA ARG A 135 7.42 -9.75 -15.81
C ARG A 135 8.36 -10.34 -14.78
#